data_a4b0ff512f5fd7ffbff79cab17587c4f
#
_entry.id   a4b0ff512f5fd7ffbff79cab17587c4f
#
_cell.length_a   1.000
_cell.length_b   1.000
_cell.length_c   1.000
_cell.angle_alpha   90.00
_cell.angle_beta   90.00
_cell.angle_gamma   90.00
#
_symmetry.space_group_name_H-M   'P 1'
#
loop_
_entity.id
_entity.type
_entity.pdbx_description
1 polymer ?
#
loop_
_entity_poly.entity_id
_entity_poly.type
_entity_poly.pdbx_seq_one_letter_code
_entity_poly.pdbx_strand_id
1 'polypeptide(L)'
;MNQHREVLQAMYDNFNARNIEGVLAALRPDVLWANGMDGGHEHGIDAVRAYWTRQWALVDPTVKPVGFDAVGNDAMLVTVEQTVRDLDGKPLAGQDHGLHDKLVGHRFQFRDGRVARFDIVEL
;
A
#
# COMPACT_ATOMS: atom_id res chain seq x y z
N MET A 1 20.44 0.43 -11.40
CA MET A 1 19.93 -0.64 -10.57
C MET A 1 18.93 -0.08 -9.56
N ASN A 2 17.77 -0.68 -9.46
CA ASN A 2 16.69 -0.04 -8.74
C ASN A 2 16.28 -0.88 -7.53
N GLN A 3 17.02 -0.70 -6.43
CA GLN A 3 16.73 -1.39 -5.17
C GLN A 3 15.35 -1.03 -4.62
N HIS A 4 14.90 0.20 -4.84
CA HIS A 4 13.57 0.64 -4.39
C HIS A 4 12.48 -0.17 -5.08
N ARG A 5 12.61 -0.42 -6.38
CA ARG A 5 11.65 -1.24 -7.11
C ARG A 5 11.59 -2.66 -6.54
N GLU A 6 12.74 -3.26 -6.23
CA GLU A 6 12.78 -4.60 -5.68
C GLU A 6 12.12 -4.67 -4.31
N VAL A 7 12.37 -3.68 -3.46
CA VAL A 7 11.74 -3.57 -2.14
C VAL A 7 10.23 -3.47 -2.29
N LEU A 8 9.76 -2.61 -3.20
CA LEU A 8 8.33 -2.41 -3.41
C LEU A 8 7.66 -3.65 -4.02
N GLN A 9 8.30 -4.31 -4.97
CA GLN A 9 7.74 -5.53 -5.55
C GLN A 9 7.52 -6.60 -4.47
N ALA A 10 8.52 -6.82 -3.63
CA ALA A 10 8.41 -7.76 -2.52
C ALA A 10 7.31 -7.34 -1.53
N MET A 11 7.18 -6.04 -1.29
CA MET A 11 6.15 -5.50 -0.40
C MET A 11 4.75 -5.78 -0.94
N TYR A 12 4.52 -5.54 -2.24
CA TYR A 12 3.23 -5.85 -2.87
C TYR A 12 2.94 -7.35 -2.83
N ASP A 13 3.93 -8.19 -3.11
CA ASP A 13 3.77 -9.64 -3.05
C ASP A 13 3.37 -10.08 -1.65
N ASN A 14 4.02 -9.55 -0.62
CA ASN A 14 3.72 -9.86 0.78
C ASN A 14 2.33 -9.34 1.18
N PHE A 15 1.95 -8.15 0.73
CA PHE A 15 0.64 -7.59 1.01
C PHE A 15 -0.47 -8.50 0.44
N ASN A 16 -0.33 -8.89 -0.82
CA ASN A 16 -1.32 -9.76 -1.48
C ASN A 16 -1.37 -11.16 -0.85
N ALA A 17 -0.26 -11.63 -0.30
CA ALA A 17 -0.18 -12.89 0.43
C ALA A 17 -0.66 -12.78 1.88
N ARG A 18 -1.03 -11.58 2.33
CA ARG A 18 -1.43 -11.28 3.72
C ARG A 18 -0.32 -11.50 4.73
N ASN A 19 0.93 -11.37 4.28
CA ASN A 19 2.11 -11.46 5.15
C ASN A 19 2.42 -10.06 5.71
N ILE A 20 1.75 -9.69 6.78
CA ILE A 20 1.90 -8.37 7.41
C ILE A 20 3.35 -8.10 7.80
N GLU A 21 3.99 -9.05 8.47
CA GLU A 21 5.36 -8.84 8.97
C GLU A 21 6.35 -8.65 7.82
N GLY A 22 6.15 -9.33 6.69
CA GLY A 22 6.97 -9.14 5.51
C GLY A 22 6.82 -7.74 4.91
N VAL A 23 5.61 -7.20 4.91
CA VAL A 23 5.38 -5.82 4.46
C VAL A 23 6.02 -4.82 5.43
N LEU A 24 5.80 -5.00 6.73
CA LEU A 24 6.32 -4.09 7.75
C LEU A 24 7.84 -4.04 7.77
N ALA A 25 8.51 -5.13 7.40
CA ALA A 25 9.97 -5.18 7.33
C ALA A 25 10.54 -4.19 6.30
N ALA A 26 9.74 -3.78 5.31
CA ALA A 26 10.15 -2.81 4.30
C ALA A 26 9.94 -1.36 4.76
N LEU A 27 9.32 -1.14 5.92
CA LEU A 27 8.95 0.19 6.41
C LEU A 27 9.91 0.64 7.52
N ARG A 28 10.10 1.96 7.59
CA ARG A 28 10.82 2.54 8.72
C ARG A 28 9.94 2.50 9.97
N PRO A 29 10.55 2.44 11.17
CA PRO A 29 9.77 2.45 12.41
C PRO A 29 8.87 3.68 12.58
N ASP A 30 9.25 4.81 11.97
CA ASP A 30 8.51 6.07 12.05
C ASP A 30 7.70 6.34 10.77
N VAL A 31 7.37 5.31 10.00
CA VAL A 31 6.67 5.43 8.72
C VAL A 31 5.36 6.20 8.86
N LEU A 32 5.05 7.00 7.82
CA LEU A 32 3.76 7.67 7.68
C LEU A 32 3.04 7.03 6.50
N TRP A 33 1.91 6.37 6.77
CA TRP A 33 1.20 5.56 5.79
C TRP A 33 -0.21 6.06 5.57
N ALA A 34 -0.57 6.36 4.31
CA ALA A 34 -1.90 6.84 3.98
C ALA A 34 -2.97 5.80 4.30
N ASN A 35 -4.03 6.25 4.95
CA ASN A 35 -5.20 5.40 5.26
C ASN A 35 -6.23 5.54 4.14
N GLY A 36 -6.31 4.53 3.27
CA GLY A 36 -7.22 4.53 2.12
C GLY A 36 -8.69 4.30 2.50
N MET A 37 -8.98 3.87 3.71
CA MET A 37 -10.36 3.65 4.18
C MET A 37 -10.98 4.92 4.74
N ASP A 38 -10.27 5.57 5.67
CA ASP A 38 -10.82 6.66 6.48
C ASP A 38 -10.19 8.02 6.19
N GLY A 39 -9.16 8.05 5.35
CA GLY A 39 -8.39 9.28 5.08
C GLY A 39 -7.32 9.52 6.14
N GLY A 40 -6.45 10.50 5.87
CA GLY A 40 -5.35 10.78 6.78
C GLY A 40 -4.22 9.75 6.68
N HIS A 41 -3.42 9.68 7.73
CA HIS A 41 -2.26 8.78 7.78
C HIS A 41 -2.18 8.05 9.10
N GLU A 42 -1.63 6.83 9.05
CA GLU A 42 -1.23 6.06 10.22
C GLU A 42 0.26 6.31 10.46
N HIS A 43 0.66 6.54 11.69
CA HIS A 43 2.03 6.87 12.04
C HIS A 43 2.69 5.76 12.84
N GLY A 44 3.74 5.19 12.28
CA GLY A 44 4.51 4.12 12.93
C GLY A 44 4.00 2.73 12.60
N ILE A 45 4.85 1.74 12.84
CA ILE A 45 4.60 0.35 12.43
C ILE A 45 3.38 -0.24 13.15
N ASP A 46 3.22 0.03 14.43
CA ASP A 46 2.09 -0.54 15.18
C ASP A 46 0.75 -0.01 14.69
N ALA A 47 0.69 1.29 14.35
CA ALA A 47 -0.53 1.89 13.81
C ALA A 47 -0.86 1.31 12.42
N VAL A 48 0.16 1.11 11.58
CA VAL A 48 -0.03 0.51 10.25
C VAL A 48 -0.50 -0.94 10.38
N ARG A 49 0.11 -1.71 11.29
CA ARG A 49 -0.31 -3.10 11.55
C ARG A 49 -1.78 -3.16 11.97
N ALA A 50 -2.20 -2.28 12.87
CA ALA A 50 -3.58 -2.24 13.34
C ALA A 50 -4.53 -1.85 12.20
N TYR A 51 -4.13 -0.90 11.36
CA TYR A 51 -4.91 -0.48 10.21
C TYR A 51 -5.15 -1.64 9.22
N TRP A 52 -4.10 -2.38 8.84
CA TRP A 52 -4.26 -3.49 7.91
C TRP A 52 -5.02 -4.65 8.52
N THR A 53 -4.83 -4.93 9.80
CA THR A 53 -5.60 -5.97 10.49
C THR A 53 -7.10 -5.65 10.44
N ARG A 54 -7.45 -4.38 10.68
CA ARG A 54 -8.84 -3.92 10.58
C ARG A 54 -9.34 -3.99 9.13
N GLN A 55 -8.54 -3.53 8.17
CA GLN A 55 -8.91 -3.51 6.75
C GLN A 55 -9.23 -4.93 6.25
N TRP A 56 -8.34 -5.89 6.55
CA TRP A 56 -8.51 -7.26 6.07
C TRP A 56 -9.59 -8.04 6.82
N ALA A 57 -10.08 -7.52 7.93
CA ALA A 57 -11.26 -8.06 8.61
C ALA A 57 -12.56 -7.61 7.95
N LEU A 58 -12.52 -6.56 7.12
CA LEU A 58 -13.70 -5.96 6.49
C LEU A 58 -13.76 -6.22 4.98
N VAL A 59 -12.61 -6.21 4.30
CA VAL A 59 -12.54 -6.34 2.84
C VAL A 59 -11.30 -7.16 2.47
N ASP A 60 -11.28 -7.62 1.21
CA ASP A 60 -10.17 -8.38 0.64
C ASP A 60 -9.57 -7.60 -0.54
N PRO A 61 -8.65 -6.67 -0.29
CA PRO A 61 -8.02 -5.90 -1.35
C PRO A 61 -6.87 -6.65 -1.99
N THR A 62 -6.72 -6.46 -3.30
CA THR A 62 -5.56 -6.93 -4.06
C THR A 62 -4.97 -5.73 -4.78
N VAL A 63 -3.65 -5.59 -4.74
CA VAL A 63 -2.93 -4.49 -5.39
C VAL A 63 -1.93 -5.06 -6.37
N LYS A 64 -2.07 -4.68 -7.64
CA LYS A 64 -1.19 -5.16 -8.71
C LYS A 64 -0.40 -3.99 -9.27
N PRO A 65 0.92 -3.92 -9.02
CA PRO A 65 1.73 -2.86 -9.61
C PRO A 65 1.89 -3.11 -11.11
N VAL A 66 1.59 -2.09 -11.91
CA VAL A 66 1.68 -2.17 -13.38
C VAL A 66 2.71 -1.21 -13.94
N GLY A 67 3.26 -0.31 -13.15
CA GLY A 67 4.32 0.60 -13.57
C GLY A 67 5.08 1.15 -12.38
N PHE A 68 6.39 1.31 -12.53
CA PHE A 68 7.28 1.87 -11.51
C PHE A 68 8.05 3.02 -12.13
N ASP A 69 7.92 4.22 -11.58
CA ASP A 69 8.60 5.42 -12.07
C ASP A 69 9.40 6.08 -10.95
N ALA A 70 10.69 6.22 -11.13
CA ALA A 70 11.54 6.90 -10.17
C ALA A 70 11.22 8.40 -10.15
N VAL A 71 11.14 8.98 -8.96
CA VAL A 71 10.92 10.41 -8.75
C VAL A 71 12.10 10.93 -7.94
N GLY A 72 13.14 11.42 -8.61
CA GLY A 72 14.39 11.76 -7.95
C GLY A 72 15.10 10.51 -7.43
N ASN A 73 15.93 10.68 -6.40
CA ASN A 73 16.78 9.59 -5.90
C ASN A 73 16.11 8.75 -4.81
N ASP A 74 15.16 9.32 -4.09
CA ASP A 74 14.61 8.70 -2.88
C ASP A 74 13.10 8.48 -2.92
N ALA A 75 12.46 8.68 -4.06
CA ALA A 75 11.02 8.50 -4.20
C ALA A 75 10.68 7.68 -5.43
N MET A 76 9.54 7.00 -5.38
CA MET A 76 9.03 6.23 -6.49
C MET A 76 7.52 6.34 -6.55
N LEU A 77 6.99 6.54 -7.77
CA LEU A 77 5.56 6.51 -8.03
C LEU A 77 5.22 5.17 -8.69
N VAL A 78 4.30 4.43 -8.09
CA VAL A 78 3.85 3.15 -8.63
C VAL A 78 2.43 3.32 -9.13
N THR A 79 2.18 2.91 -10.38
CA THR A 79 0.83 2.81 -10.92
C THR A 79 0.29 1.44 -10.56
N VAL A 80 -0.87 1.39 -9.93
CA VAL A 80 -1.41 0.17 -9.33
C VAL A 80 -2.84 -0.06 -9.76
N GLU A 81 -3.15 -1.27 -10.18
CA GLU A 81 -4.53 -1.75 -10.31
C GLU A 81 -4.99 -2.24 -8.95
N GLN A 82 -5.94 -1.55 -8.36
CA GLN A 82 -6.54 -1.93 -7.08
C GLN A 82 -7.86 -2.63 -7.33
N THR A 83 -8.02 -3.81 -6.76
CA THR A 83 -9.26 -4.57 -6.80
C THR A 83 -9.69 -4.84 -5.36
N VAL A 84 -10.95 -4.54 -5.03
CA VAL A 84 -11.46 -4.76 -3.69
C VAL A 84 -12.68 -5.66 -3.75
N ARG A 85 -12.64 -6.74 -2.95
CA ARG A 85 -13.73 -7.72 -2.86
C ARG A 85 -14.20 -7.77 -1.41
N ASP A 86 -15.41 -8.33 -1.19
CA ASP A 86 -15.83 -8.67 0.16
C ASP A 86 -15.10 -9.94 0.62
N LEU A 87 -15.33 -10.34 1.86
CA LEU A 87 -14.61 -11.49 2.42
C LEU A 87 -15.02 -12.84 1.77
N ASP A 88 -16.09 -12.84 1.00
CA ASP A 88 -16.53 -14.01 0.22
C ASP A 88 -15.96 -14.01 -1.19
N GLY A 89 -15.17 -13.01 -1.55
CA GLY A 89 -14.56 -12.89 -2.87
C GLY A 89 -15.45 -12.26 -3.93
N LYS A 90 -16.58 -11.68 -3.55
CA LYS A 90 -17.52 -11.04 -4.48
C LYS A 90 -17.23 -9.55 -4.64
N PRO A 91 -17.63 -8.94 -5.78
CA PRO A 91 -17.50 -7.50 -5.92
C PRO A 91 -18.18 -6.76 -4.77
N LEU A 92 -17.51 -5.73 -4.27
CA LEU A 92 -18.00 -4.95 -3.16
C LEU A 92 -19.14 -4.06 -3.63
N ALA A 93 -20.31 -4.16 -3.00
CA ALA A 93 -21.45 -3.32 -3.34
C ALA A 93 -21.30 -1.94 -2.73
N GLY A 94 -21.73 -0.88 -3.45
CA GLY A 94 -21.72 0.47 -2.93
C GLY A 94 -20.34 1.00 -2.60
N GLN A 95 -19.42 0.93 -3.53
CA GLN A 95 -18.01 1.32 -3.35
C GLN A 95 -17.88 2.84 -3.17
N ASP A 96 -18.30 3.33 -2.02
CA ASP A 96 -18.35 4.75 -1.70
C ASP A 96 -17.19 5.25 -0.82
N HIS A 97 -16.27 4.37 -0.43
CA HIS A 97 -15.04 4.72 0.27
C HIS A 97 -13.83 4.65 -0.67
N GLY A 98 -12.65 5.00 -0.19
CA GLY A 98 -11.42 5.00 -0.99
C GLY A 98 -10.96 3.62 -1.45
N LEU A 99 -11.44 2.55 -0.81
CA LEU A 99 -11.08 1.18 -1.16
C LEU A 99 -12.11 0.58 -2.11
N HIS A 100 -11.93 0.81 -3.40
CA HIS A 100 -12.76 0.23 -4.46
C HIS A 100 -11.89 -0.03 -5.69
N ASP A 101 -12.48 -0.72 -6.68
CA ASP A 101 -11.76 -1.05 -7.92
C ASP A 101 -11.38 0.21 -8.66
N LYS A 102 -10.09 0.44 -8.86
CA LYS A 102 -9.61 1.60 -9.60
C LYS A 102 -8.12 1.48 -9.92
N LEU A 103 -7.69 2.28 -10.88
CA LEU A 103 -6.28 2.53 -11.12
C LEU A 103 -5.86 3.70 -10.22
N VAL A 104 -4.78 3.53 -9.47
CA VAL A 104 -4.36 4.51 -8.47
C VAL A 104 -2.84 4.63 -8.45
N GLY A 105 -2.33 5.78 -8.05
CA GLY A 105 -0.91 6.00 -7.83
C GLY A 105 -0.53 5.79 -6.37
N HIS A 106 0.57 5.10 -6.15
CA HIS A 106 1.17 4.94 -4.84
C HIS A 106 2.53 5.63 -4.85
N ARG A 107 2.67 6.72 -4.08
CA ARG A 107 3.92 7.45 -3.98
C ARG A 107 4.64 7.04 -2.71
N PHE A 108 5.86 6.55 -2.87
CA PHE A 108 6.71 6.11 -1.77
C PHE A 108 7.93 7.01 -1.64
N GLN A 109 8.24 7.41 -0.42
CA GLN A 109 9.51 8.06 -0.11
C GLN A 109 10.34 7.11 0.74
N PHE A 110 11.62 6.99 0.38
CA PHE A 110 12.56 6.10 1.05
C PHE A 110 13.54 6.89 1.89
N ARG A 111 13.99 6.28 2.97
CA ARG A 111 15.11 6.76 3.77
C ARG A 111 15.84 5.54 4.33
N ASP A 112 17.17 5.51 4.11
CA ASP A 112 18.02 4.40 4.54
C ASP A 112 17.56 3.04 3.99
N GLY A 113 17.03 3.04 2.76
CA GLY A 113 16.62 1.82 2.07
C GLY A 113 15.24 1.29 2.46
N ARG A 114 14.51 1.99 3.32
CA ARG A 114 13.16 1.60 3.75
C ARG A 114 12.15 2.69 3.47
N VAL A 115 10.89 2.31 3.36
CA VAL A 115 9.80 3.26 3.11
C VAL A 115 9.60 4.12 4.36
N ALA A 116 9.74 5.44 4.18
CA ALA A 116 9.51 6.42 5.24
C ALA A 116 8.12 7.04 5.15
N ARG A 117 7.56 7.12 3.93
CA ARG A 117 6.23 7.70 3.72
C ARG A 117 5.56 7.08 2.50
N PHE A 118 4.27 6.85 2.61
CA PHE A 118 3.41 6.38 1.53
C PHE A 118 2.20 7.29 1.41
N ASP A 119 1.91 7.74 0.19
CA ASP A 119 0.73 8.53 -0.13
C ASP A 119 -0.02 7.92 -1.31
N ILE A 120 -1.34 8.07 -1.31
CA ILE A 120 -2.20 7.64 -2.41
C ILE A 120 -2.42 8.87 -3.30
N VAL A 121 -2.21 8.70 -4.60
CA VAL A 121 -2.30 9.78 -5.58
C VAL A 121 -3.34 9.41 -6.62
N GLU A 122 -4.23 10.33 -6.92
CA GLU A 122 -5.19 10.13 -8.01
C GLU A 122 -4.47 10.24 -9.36
N LEU A 123 -4.86 9.39 -10.30
CA LEU A 123 -4.30 9.37 -11.65
C LEU A 123 -5.22 10.06 -12.66
#